data_d1f377522bd1c6169266c6d65b442698
#
_entry.id   d1f377522bd1c6169266c6d65b442698
#
_cell.length_a   1.000
_cell.length_b   1.000
_cell.length_c   1.000
_cell.angle_alpha   90.00
_cell.angle_beta   90.00
_cell.angle_gamma   90.00
#
_symmetry.space_group_name_H-M   'P 1'
#
loop_
_entity.id
_entity.type
_entity.pdbx_description
1 polymer ?
#
loop_
_entity_poly.entity_id
_entity_poly.type
_entity_poly.pdbx_seq_one_letter_code
_entity_poly.pdbx_strand_id
1 'polypeptide(L)'
;DFTAVAGEGYFVNTTSGAINVTLPAGTAGAVVAVKDYAKTFDTNNVTLVRNGSDKIGGVAVNATLSTEGLAVTLVFIDSTQGWLVTDSGLQDEAPTAQYIVASGGTPSTCGDFKIHTFTSPGTFTVSCAGNAQGNDQMEYLVVAGGGGAGGTAPTSVMSGAGGAGGFRFASPSIAPLCYPAKPLAAPAGLTAAAQAYPITVGAGGAGGSYCLPSPQNCGQQGSNSVFSTITSAGGGGGARYNQVGGNGGSGGGGSQYPTTPNNKGTGNTPPVSPPQGNPGGNGNANPSDGTTNSGGGGGGTAAAGSNGASEVGGAGGSGAGLPSAFGSNGEPCGSFRYYAGGGRGGNNSSASPLAGAIGGGGNGMGNGGTQACGPGVANTGGGGGGVVSSPSTSPNKTGGVGGSGIVIIRYKFQN
;
A
#
# COMPACT_ATOMS: atom_id res chain seq x y z
N ASP A 1 10.77 55.66 -7.08
CA ASP A 1 9.85 56.14 -8.12
C ASP A 1 10.50 55.99 -9.49
N PHE A 2 9.72 55.63 -10.53
CA PHE A 2 10.21 55.52 -11.90
C PHE A 2 9.06 55.66 -12.91
N THR A 3 9.42 55.86 -14.18
CA THR A 3 8.46 55.88 -15.29
C THR A 3 8.53 54.53 -16.02
N ALA A 4 7.38 53.87 -16.15
CA ALA A 4 7.28 52.62 -16.88
C ALA A 4 7.37 52.84 -18.40
N VAL A 5 7.83 51.83 -19.12
CA VAL A 5 7.93 51.83 -20.59
C VAL A 5 6.86 50.85 -21.13
N ALA A 6 6.20 51.27 -22.21
CA ALA A 6 5.21 50.39 -22.87
C ALA A 6 5.87 49.09 -23.38
N GLY A 7 5.24 47.97 -23.12
CA GLY A 7 5.73 46.65 -23.48
C GLY A 7 6.57 45.98 -22.39
N GLU A 8 6.78 46.61 -21.23
CA GLU A 8 7.59 46.05 -20.14
C GLU A 8 6.77 45.65 -18.94
N GLY A 9 7.33 44.70 -18.15
CA GLY A 9 6.83 44.28 -16.85
C GLY A 9 7.84 44.59 -15.75
N TYR A 10 7.34 45.00 -14.58
CA TYR A 10 8.17 45.46 -13.46
C TYR A 10 7.87 44.65 -12.20
N PHE A 11 8.91 44.08 -11.59
CA PHE A 11 8.87 43.59 -10.21
C PHE A 11 9.22 44.74 -9.28
N VAL A 12 8.24 45.28 -8.55
CA VAL A 12 8.40 46.47 -7.71
C VAL A 12 8.60 46.05 -6.26
N ASN A 13 9.74 46.48 -5.69
CA ASN A 13 10.10 46.16 -4.30
C ASN A 13 9.81 47.40 -3.43
N THR A 14 8.79 47.31 -2.59
CA THR A 14 8.36 48.36 -1.67
C THR A 14 8.80 48.14 -0.22
N THR A 15 9.77 47.24 0.06
CA THR A 15 10.26 46.99 1.43
C THR A 15 10.81 48.24 2.13
N SER A 16 11.33 49.23 1.38
CA SER A 16 11.90 50.48 1.91
C SER A 16 10.92 51.67 1.91
N GLY A 17 9.69 51.50 1.43
CA GLY A 17 8.66 52.53 1.38
C GLY A 17 7.80 52.46 0.12
N ALA A 18 6.74 53.27 0.09
CA ALA A 18 5.83 53.40 -1.05
C ALA A 18 6.54 53.92 -2.31
N ILE A 19 6.11 53.42 -3.47
CA ILE A 19 6.72 53.74 -4.77
C ILE A 19 5.66 54.29 -5.75
N ASN A 20 6.01 55.34 -6.47
CA ASN A 20 5.22 55.86 -7.60
C ASN A 20 5.75 55.27 -8.93
N VAL A 21 4.87 54.61 -9.68
CA VAL A 21 5.14 54.14 -11.04
C VAL A 21 4.34 55.01 -12.01
N THR A 22 5.02 55.88 -12.70
CA THR A 22 4.40 56.72 -13.72
C THR A 22 4.19 55.92 -15.00
N LEU A 23 2.94 55.81 -15.44
CA LEU A 23 2.60 55.12 -16.68
C LEU A 23 3.11 55.91 -17.89
N PRO A 24 3.51 55.27 -18.98
CA PRO A 24 3.91 55.96 -20.21
C PRO A 24 2.72 56.70 -20.84
N ALA A 25 2.98 57.61 -21.76
CA ALA A 25 1.92 58.26 -22.54
C ALA A 25 1.09 57.18 -23.28
N GLY A 26 -0.23 57.28 -23.13
CA GLY A 26 -1.16 56.29 -23.63
C GLY A 26 -1.16 56.20 -25.16
N THR A 27 -0.87 55.04 -25.69
CA THR A 27 -1.03 54.66 -27.09
C THR A 27 -1.86 53.39 -27.17
N ALA A 28 -2.88 53.36 -28.00
CA ALA A 28 -3.77 52.20 -28.09
C ALA A 28 -2.99 50.87 -28.27
N GLY A 29 -3.24 49.89 -27.42
CA GLY A 29 -2.52 48.62 -27.36
C GLY A 29 -1.22 48.62 -26.56
N ALA A 30 -0.79 49.76 -25.97
CA ALA A 30 0.34 49.77 -25.04
C ALA A 30 0.05 48.95 -23.79
N VAL A 31 1.01 48.16 -23.31
CA VAL A 31 0.89 47.27 -22.18
C VAL A 31 1.92 47.60 -21.11
N VAL A 32 1.53 47.60 -19.85
CA VAL A 32 2.44 47.68 -18.69
C VAL A 32 2.01 46.68 -17.66
N ALA A 33 2.93 45.86 -17.15
CA ALA A 33 2.69 44.94 -16.06
C ALA A 33 3.45 45.35 -14.79
N VAL A 34 2.82 45.21 -13.63
CA VAL A 34 3.44 45.50 -12.32
C VAL A 34 3.17 44.34 -11.38
N LYS A 35 4.22 43.84 -10.70
CA LYS A 35 4.18 42.77 -9.74
C LYS A 35 4.82 43.16 -8.42
N ASP A 36 4.14 42.86 -7.32
CA ASP A 36 4.72 42.93 -5.97
C ASP A 36 5.87 41.94 -5.82
N TYR A 37 7.09 42.44 -5.67
CA TYR A 37 8.30 41.62 -5.54
C TYR A 37 8.42 40.96 -4.17
N ALA A 38 8.15 41.75 -3.11
CA ALA A 38 8.45 41.36 -1.73
C ALA A 38 7.20 41.08 -0.88
N LYS A 39 6.02 41.05 -1.49
CA LYS A 39 4.73 40.93 -0.78
C LYS A 39 4.52 42.07 0.25
N THR A 40 4.78 43.29 -0.13
CA THR A 40 4.72 44.45 0.77
C THR A 40 3.83 45.58 0.25
N PHE A 41 3.02 45.38 -0.81
CA PHE A 41 2.11 46.42 -1.32
C PHE A 41 0.98 46.74 -0.32
N ASP A 42 0.63 45.85 0.58
CA ASP A 42 -0.33 46.10 1.66
C ASP A 42 0.21 47.05 2.74
N THR A 43 1.51 47.01 2.98
CA THR A 43 2.20 47.84 3.97
C THR A 43 2.70 49.14 3.35
N ASN A 44 3.30 49.06 2.17
CA ASN A 44 3.86 50.19 1.40
C ASN A 44 3.32 50.12 -0.03
N ASN A 45 2.30 50.93 -0.31
CA ASN A 45 1.55 50.85 -1.56
C ASN A 45 2.36 51.29 -2.77
N VAL A 46 2.02 50.76 -3.94
CA VAL A 46 2.42 51.34 -5.23
C VAL A 46 1.31 52.25 -5.74
N THR A 47 1.68 53.46 -6.14
CA THR A 47 0.77 54.37 -6.83
C THR A 47 1.09 54.36 -8.33
N LEU A 48 0.13 53.94 -9.15
CA LEU A 48 0.19 54.08 -10.60
C LEU A 48 -0.18 55.53 -10.94
N VAL A 49 0.80 56.29 -11.34
CA VAL A 49 0.64 57.72 -11.70
C VAL A 49 0.32 57.79 -13.20
N ARG A 50 -0.80 58.43 -13.56
CA ARG A 50 -1.19 58.65 -14.95
C ARG A 50 -0.27 59.65 -15.65
N ASN A 51 -0.10 59.47 -16.94
CA ASN A 51 0.64 60.45 -17.77
C ASN A 51 -0.30 61.57 -18.25
N GLY A 52 -0.01 62.78 -17.88
CA GLY A 52 -0.78 63.95 -18.31
C GLY A 52 -2.31 63.83 -18.07
N SER A 53 -3.08 63.88 -19.14
CA SER A 53 -4.53 63.78 -19.12
C SER A 53 -5.06 62.34 -19.25
N ASP A 54 -4.19 61.32 -19.37
CA ASP A 54 -4.60 59.94 -19.50
C ASP A 54 -5.46 59.49 -18.30
N LYS A 55 -6.32 58.53 -18.52
CA LYS A 55 -7.19 58.00 -17.49
C LYS A 55 -6.73 56.59 -17.07
N ILE A 56 -7.15 56.16 -15.90
CA ILE A 56 -7.07 54.77 -15.45
C ILE A 56 -8.48 54.35 -15.06
N GLY A 57 -8.99 53.26 -15.68
CA GLY A 57 -10.34 52.76 -15.42
C GLY A 57 -11.45 53.78 -15.78
N GLY A 58 -11.23 54.62 -16.82
CA GLY A 58 -12.19 55.65 -17.24
C GLY A 58 -12.18 56.91 -16.42
N VAL A 59 -11.36 57.01 -15.36
CA VAL A 59 -11.32 58.15 -14.45
C VAL A 59 -9.94 58.85 -14.45
N ALA A 60 -9.94 60.19 -14.27
CA ALA A 60 -8.72 60.96 -14.28
C ALA A 60 -8.06 61.06 -12.90
N VAL A 61 -7.83 59.89 -12.26
CA VAL A 61 -7.18 59.74 -10.96
C VAL A 61 -6.05 58.69 -11.02
N ASN A 62 -5.07 58.77 -10.14
CA ASN A 62 -4.06 57.76 -9.99
C ASN A 62 -4.68 56.53 -9.32
N ALA A 63 -4.16 55.33 -9.62
CA ALA A 63 -4.62 54.11 -8.98
C ALA A 63 -3.61 53.62 -7.93
N THR A 64 -4.10 53.04 -6.85
CA THR A 64 -3.26 52.50 -5.78
C THR A 64 -3.34 50.96 -5.78
N LEU A 65 -2.17 50.34 -5.80
CA LEU A 65 -2.04 48.88 -5.61
C LEU A 65 -1.63 48.66 -4.15
N SER A 66 -2.56 48.04 -3.37
CA SER A 66 -2.44 47.87 -1.92
C SER A 66 -2.71 46.47 -1.45
N THR A 67 -2.66 45.47 -2.34
CA THR A 67 -2.87 44.07 -2.00
C THR A 67 -1.55 43.32 -1.99
N GLU A 68 -1.28 42.57 -0.90
CA GLU A 68 -0.10 41.73 -0.77
C GLU A 68 0.02 40.76 -1.95
N GLY A 69 1.19 40.68 -2.57
CA GLY A 69 1.48 39.74 -3.65
C GLY A 69 0.76 40.04 -4.97
N LEU A 70 0.13 41.21 -5.14
CA LEU A 70 -0.64 41.57 -6.34
C LEU A 70 0.24 41.65 -7.60
N ALA A 71 -0.30 41.13 -8.71
CA ALA A 71 0.17 41.43 -10.06
C ALA A 71 -0.98 42.06 -10.84
N VAL A 72 -0.68 43.04 -11.68
CA VAL A 72 -1.65 43.64 -12.60
C VAL A 72 -1.01 43.83 -13.99
N THR A 73 -1.79 43.54 -15.02
CA THR A 73 -1.45 43.89 -16.40
C THR A 73 -2.44 44.96 -16.88
N LEU A 74 -1.93 46.09 -17.32
CA LEU A 74 -2.71 47.22 -17.83
C LEU A 74 -2.49 47.34 -19.33
N VAL A 75 -3.58 47.60 -20.04
CA VAL A 75 -3.55 47.92 -21.48
C VAL A 75 -4.21 49.28 -21.69
N PHE A 76 -3.56 50.16 -22.45
CA PHE A 76 -4.17 51.44 -22.89
C PHE A 76 -5.10 51.17 -24.06
N ILE A 77 -6.37 51.52 -23.89
CA ILE A 77 -7.39 51.26 -24.91
C ILE A 77 -7.61 52.49 -25.79
N ASP A 78 -8.01 53.59 -25.17
CA ASP A 78 -8.29 54.87 -25.83
C ASP A 78 -8.28 56.04 -24.83
N SER A 79 -8.49 57.26 -25.28
CA SER A 79 -8.53 58.46 -24.41
C SER A 79 -9.79 58.51 -23.52
N THR A 80 -10.82 57.70 -23.78
CA THR A 80 -12.07 57.67 -22.99
C THR A 80 -11.90 56.80 -21.76
N GLN A 81 -11.36 55.62 -21.92
CA GLN A 81 -11.15 54.65 -20.85
C GLN A 81 -9.74 54.70 -20.26
N GLY A 82 -8.75 55.07 -21.08
CA GLY A 82 -7.37 55.09 -20.67
C GLY A 82 -6.75 53.71 -20.47
N TRP A 83 -6.02 53.53 -19.39
CA TRP A 83 -5.41 52.28 -18.96
C TRP A 83 -6.44 51.39 -18.23
N LEU A 84 -6.73 50.20 -18.77
CA LEU A 84 -7.60 49.21 -18.14
C LEU A 84 -6.78 48.00 -17.65
N VAL A 85 -7.12 47.48 -16.48
CA VAL A 85 -6.60 46.21 -16.01
C VAL A 85 -7.27 45.10 -16.83
N THR A 86 -6.45 44.33 -17.53
CA THR A 86 -6.91 43.16 -18.33
C THR A 86 -6.64 41.85 -17.65
N ASP A 87 -5.70 41.84 -16.70
CA ASP A 87 -5.38 40.66 -15.91
C ASP A 87 -4.87 41.13 -14.53
N SER A 88 -5.37 40.47 -13.48
CA SER A 88 -4.91 40.69 -12.13
C SER A 88 -4.85 39.34 -11.41
N GLY A 89 -3.76 39.08 -10.67
CA GLY A 89 -3.59 37.85 -9.96
C GLY A 89 -2.70 37.97 -8.74
N LEU A 90 -2.88 37.07 -7.80
CA LEU A 90 -2.00 36.89 -6.67
C LEU A 90 -0.98 35.80 -7.00
N GLN A 91 0.18 35.82 -6.35
CA GLN A 91 1.18 34.76 -6.53
C GLN A 91 0.61 33.37 -6.16
N ASP A 92 -0.39 33.34 -5.28
CA ASP A 92 -1.02 32.12 -4.84
C ASP A 92 -1.96 31.50 -5.91
N GLU A 93 -2.30 32.25 -6.96
CA GLU A 93 -3.00 31.71 -8.15
C GLU A 93 -2.07 30.92 -9.07
N ALA A 94 -0.74 31.03 -8.91
CA ALA A 94 0.25 30.16 -9.53
C ALA A 94 0.70 29.12 -8.46
N PRO A 95 0.04 27.98 -8.35
CA PRO A 95 0.32 27.03 -7.27
C PRO A 95 1.76 26.53 -7.34
N THR A 96 2.50 26.71 -6.25
CA THR A 96 3.82 26.12 -6.09
C THR A 96 3.70 24.64 -5.74
N ALA A 97 4.72 23.84 -6.10
CA ALA A 97 4.75 22.43 -5.75
C ALA A 97 4.70 22.26 -4.22
N GLN A 98 3.66 21.60 -3.72
CA GLN A 98 3.54 21.19 -2.34
C GLN A 98 3.59 19.66 -2.27
N TYR A 99 4.28 19.17 -1.27
CA TYR A 99 4.47 17.72 -1.05
C TYR A 99 3.74 17.26 0.20
N ILE A 100 3.43 15.97 0.23
CA ILE A 100 2.83 15.36 1.41
C ILE A 100 3.79 15.45 2.59
N VAL A 101 3.27 15.90 3.74
CA VAL A 101 3.94 15.86 5.04
C VAL A 101 3.13 14.97 5.97
N ALA A 102 3.74 13.91 6.47
CA ALA A 102 3.06 12.97 7.35
C ALA A 102 4.00 12.38 8.40
N SER A 103 3.38 11.78 9.43
CA SER A 103 4.03 11.12 10.55
C SER A 103 3.35 9.79 10.89
N GLY A 104 3.97 8.97 11.72
CA GLY A 104 3.48 7.68 12.18
C GLY A 104 4.26 6.49 11.63
N GLY A 105 4.12 5.32 12.26
CA GLY A 105 4.90 4.13 11.95
C GLY A 105 6.41 4.33 12.06
N THR A 106 7.18 3.48 11.39
CA THR A 106 8.65 3.63 11.29
C THR A 106 8.98 4.29 9.96
N PRO A 107 9.46 5.55 9.94
CA PRO A 107 9.78 6.27 8.73
C PRO A 107 11.14 5.87 8.16
N SER A 108 11.27 5.85 6.83
CA SER A 108 12.52 5.76 6.08
C SER A 108 12.42 6.53 4.78
N THR A 109 13.53 6.71 4.06
CA THR A 109 13.57 7.45 2.79
C THR A 109 14.25 6.61 1.71
N CYS A 110 13.79 6.77 0.48
CA CYS A 110 14.41 6.18 -0.71
C CYS A 110 14.29 7.17 -1.87
N GLY A 111 15.38 7.85 -2.19
CA GLY A 111 15.37 8.98 -3.14
C GLY A 111 14.39 10.05 -2.69
N ASP A 112 13.54 10.51 -3.59
CA ASP A 112 12.53 11.54 -3.33
C ASP A 112 11.28 11.04 -2.59
N PHE A 113 11.30 9.78 -2.13
CA PHE A 113 10.15 9.15 -1.49
C PHE A 113 10.38 8.90 -0.01
N LYS A 114 9.34 9.19 0.77
CA LYS A 114 9.23 8.83 2.19
C LYS A 114 8.36 7.59 2.33
N ILE A 115 8.77 6.70 3.21
CA ILE A 115 8.15 5.40 3.45
C ILE A 115 7.82 5.30 4.93
N HIS A 116 6.58 4.96 5.26
CA HIS A 116 6.13 4.68 6.61
C HIS A 116 5.72 3.22 6.72
N THR A 117 6.38 2.48 7.62
CA THR A 117 6.13 1.04 7.84
C THR A 117 5.42 0.83 9.17
N PHE A 118 4.33 0.05 9.15
CA PHE A 118 3.55 -0.35 10.31
C PHE A 118 3.59 -1.88 10.42
N THR A 119 4.20 -2.40 11.48
CA THR A 119 4.22 -3.82 11.85
C THR A 119 3.28 -4.13 13.02
N SER A 120 2.59 -3.13 13.52
CA SER A 120 1.55 -3.18 14.55
C SER A 120 0.51 -2.09 14.28
N PRO A 121 -0.70 -2.17 14.85
CA PRO A 121 -1.70 -1.10 14.73
C PRO A 121 -1.15 0.25 15.20
N GLY A 122 -1.59 1.34 14.53
CA GLY A 122 -1.14 2.70 14.83
C GLY A 122 -1.93 3.74 14.06
N THR A 123 -1.37 4.94 13.94
CA THR A 123 -1.98 6.04 13.20
C THR A 123 -0.97 6.64 12.24
N PHE A 124 -1.38 6.82 10.98
CA PHE A 124 -0.66 7.62 9.99
C PHE A 124 -1.35 8.98 9.89
N THR A 125 -0.64 10.06 10.23
CA THR A 125 -1.21 11.42 10.26
C THR A 125 -0.60 12.26 9.17
N VAL A 126 -1.43 12.71 8.23
CA VAL A 126 -1.07 13.65 7.18
C VAL A 126 -1.37 15.06 7.67
N SER A 127 -0.34 15.90 7.80
CA SER A 127 -0.46 17.31 8.17
C SER A 127 -0.52 18.25 6.96
N CYS A 128 0.07 17.86 5.82
CA CYS A 128 -0.07 18.55 4.54
C CYS A 128 -0.35 17.51 3.45
N ALA A 129 -1.42 17.70 2.69
CA ALA A 129 -1.85 16.76 1.66
C ALA A 129 -1.03 16.84 0.36
N GLY A 130 -0.21 17.88 0.21
CA GLY A 130 0.43 18.17 -1.06
C GLY A 130 -0.54 18.73 -2.10
N ASN A 131 -0.10 18.84 -3.34
CA ASN A 131 -0.93 19.25 -4.48
C ASN A 131 -0.46 18.57 -5.78
N ALA A 132 -1.20 18.78 -6.87
CA ALA A 132 -0.90 18.16 -8.16
C ALA A 132 0.48 18.58 -8.75
N GLN A 133 1.00 19.75 -8.40
CA GLN A 133 2.30 20.26 -8.86
C GLN A 133 3.47 19.59 -8.12
N GLY A 134 3.29 19.24 -6.85
CA GLY A 134 4.26 18.46 -6.07
C GLY A 134 3.92 16.98 -6.09
N ASN A 135 3.13 16.54 -5.17
CA ASN A 135 2.52 15.22 -5.12
C ASN A 135 1.42 15.18 -4.05
N ASP A 136 0.27 14.64 -4.40
CA ASP A 136 -0.86 14.39 -3.51
C ASP A 136 -1.25 12.90 -3.44
N GLN A 137 -0.45 12.01 -4.03
CA GLN A 137 -0.76 10.58 -4.11
C GLN A 137 0.05 9.76 -3.11
N MET A 138 -0.65 8.94 -2.35
CA MET A 138 -0.07 7.94 -1.45
C MET A 138 -0.12 6.57 -2.12
N GLU A 139 1.04 5.96 -2.31
CA GLU A 139 1.20 4.57 -2.70
C GLU A 139 1.13 3.68 -1.46
N TYR A 140 0.66 2.44 -1.62
CA TYR A 140 0.45 1.58 -0.46
C TYR A 140 0.73 0.10 -0.74
N LEU A 141 1.13 -0.59 0.31
CA LEU A 141 1.08 -2.03 0.46
C LEU A 141 0.32 -2.36 1.74
N VAL A 142 -0.75 -3.13 1.65
CA VAL A 142 -1.54 -3.61 2.77
C VAL A 142 -1.59 -5.13 2.70
N VAL A 143 -0.88 -5.81 3.61
CA VAL A 143 -0.85 -7.27 3.71
C VAL A 143 -1.50 -7.67 5.03
N ALA A 144 -2.48 -8.55 4.95
CA ALA A 144 -3.18 -9.08 6.12
C ALA A 144 -2.38 -10.21 6.81
N GLY A 145 -2.81 -10.63 7.98
CA GLY A 145 -2.23 -11.79 8.65
C GLY A 145 -2.53 -13.08 7.89
N GLY A 146 -1.56 -13.99 7.78
CA GLY A 146 -1.73 -15.33 7.22
C GLY A 146 -2.58 -16.23 8.12
N GLY A 147 -3.22 -17.25 7.56
CA GLY A 147 -3.95 -18.27 8.31
C GLY A 147 -3.01 -19.26 9.00
N GLY A 148 -3.43 -19.83 10.14
CA GLY A 148 -2.75 -20.95 10.77
C GLY A 148 -3.02 -22.27 10.03
N ALA A 149 -2.15 -23.24 10.15
CA ALA A 149 -2.36 -24.59 9.62
C ALA A 149 -3.26 -25.45 10.52
N GLY A 150 -3.87 -26.48 9.98
CA GLY A 150 -4.66 -27.44 10.75
C GLY A 150 -3.80 -28.24 11.74
N GLY A 151 -4.40 -28.65 12.85
CA GLY A 151 -3.82 -29.62 13.80
C GLY A 151 -4.08 -31.04 13.39
N THR A 152 -3.50 -32.02 14.12
CA THR A 152 -3.66 -33.45 13.87
C THR A 152 -4.37 -34.20 15.02
N ALA A 153 -5.04 -35.29 14.67
CA ALA A 153 -5.60 -36.27 15.62
C ALA A 153 -4.58 -37.39 15.92
N PRO A 154 -4.88 -38.33 16.89
CA PRO A 154 -3.94 -39.38 17.31
C PRO A 154 -3.57 -40.41 16.23
N THR A 155 -4.27 -40.45 15.11
CA THR A 155 -4.06 -41.43 14.04
C THR A 155 -3.46 -40.76 12.83
N SER A 156 -2.39 -41.31 12.25
CA SER A 156 -1.65 -40.85 11.04
C SER A 156 -2.42 -39.88 10.12
N VAL A 157 -2.46 -38.63 10.52
CA VAL A 157 -3.25 -37.58 9.86
C VAL A 157 -2.33 -36.45 9.37
N MET A 158 -2.55 -36.00 8.13
CA MET A 158 -1.86 -34.88 7.52
C MET A 158 -2.82 -33.71 7.40
N SER A 159 -2.43 -32.56 7.93
CA SER A 159 -3.24 -31.37 7.88
C SER A 159 -2.89 -30.48 6.67
N GLY A 160 -3.86 -29.68 6.25
CA GLY A 160 -3.67 -28.62 5.29
C GLY A 160 -2.91 -27.44 5.90
N ALA A 161 -2.18 -26.72 5.07
CA ALA A 161 -1.45 -25.52 5.46
C ALA A 161 -2.36 -24.28 5.51
N GLY A 162 -1.94 -23.25 6.23
CA GLY A 162 -2.58 -21.93 6.22
C GLY A 162 -2.38 -21.21 4.89
N GLY A 163 -3.42 -20.51 4.42
CA GLY A 163 -3.34 -19.58 3.30
C GLY A 163 -2.65 -18.27 3.69
N ALA A 164 -2.03 -17.62 2.75
CA ALA A 164 -1.45 -16.28 2.99
C ALA A 164 -2.54 -15.22 3.25
N GLY A 165 -2.19 -14.18 3.96
CA GLY A 165 -3.00 -12.97 4.06
C GLY A 165 -3.22 -12.33 2.70
N GLY A 166 -4.33 -11.66 2.53
CA GLY A 166 -4.59 -10.88 1.33
C GLY A 166 -3.52 -9.82 1.10
N PHE A 167 -3.31 -9.46 -0.14
CA PHE A 167 -2.31 -8.51 -0.58
C PHE A 167 -2.98 -7.42 -1.43
N ARG A 168 -2.95 -6.18 -0.97
CA ARG A 168 -3.47 -5.01 -1.69
C ARG A 168 -2.33 -4.03 -1.90
N PHE A 169 -2.13 -3.61 -3.14
CA PHE A 169 -0.97 -2.84 -3.53
C PHE A 169 -1.29 -1.82 -4.62
N ALA A 170 -0.74 -0.62 -4.51
CA ALA A 170 -0.71 0.38 -5.57
C ALA A 170 0.60 1.16 -5.52
N SER A 171 1.30 1.21 -6.64
CA SER A 171 2.48 2.05 -6.81
C SER A 171 2.68 2.37 -8.30
N PRO A 172 2.06 3.45 -8.80
CA PRO A 172 2.24 3.88 -10.17
C PRO A 172 3.65 4.39 -10.47
N SER A 173 4.37 4.88 -9.46
CA SER A 173 5.68 5.54 -9.64
C SER A 173 6.89 4.63 -9.43
N ILE A 174 6.72 3.38 -8.97
CA ILE A 174 7.86 2.54 -8.62
C ILE A 174 8.61 2.02 -9.85
N ALA A 175 9.94 2.12 -9.80
CA ALA A 175 10.83 1.53 -10.78
C ALA A 175 11.57 0.30 -10.18
N PRO A 176 11.91 -0.72 -10.99
CA PRO A 176 11.63 -0.85 -12.43
C PRO A 176 10.13 -1.07 -12.69
N LEU A 177 9.66 -0.77 -13.89
CA LEU A 177 8.25 -0.93 -14.29
C LEU A 177 7.81 -2.41 -14.41
N CYS A 178 8.76 -3.35 -14.42
CA CYS A 178 8.50 -4.79 -14.48
C CYS A 178 9.02 -5.44 -13.19
N TYR A 179 8.12 -6.00 -12.38
CA TYR A 179 8.40 -6.71 -11.13
C TYR A 179 7.29 -7.74 -10.83
N PRO A 180 7.54 -8.79 -10.02
CA PRO A 180 6.60 -9.90 -9.86
C PRO A 180 5.18 -9.49 -9.39
N ALA A 181 5.05 -8.49 -8.52
CA ALA A 181 3.76 -8.02 -8.03
C ALA A 181 3.03 -7.05 -8.99
N LYS A 182 3.62 -6.63 -10.11
CA LYS A 182 3.00 -5.65 -11.04
C LYS A 182 1.60 -6.01 -11.50
N PRO A 183 1.28 -7.27 -11.85
CA PRO A 183 -0.08 -7.65 -12.26
C PRO A 183 -1.15 -7.50 -11.18
N LEU A 184 -0.73 -7.42 -9.91
CA LEU A 184 -1.61 -7.28 -8.74
C LEU A 184 -1.76 -5.82 -8.29
N ALA A 185 -1.10 -4.88 -8.97
CA ALA A 185 -1.16 -3.46 -8.62
C ALA A 185 -2.51 -2.86 -9.00
N ALA A 186 -3.13 -2.14 -8.07
CA ALA A 186 -4.24 -1.25 -8.38
C ALA A 186 -3.75 -0.10 -9.29
N PRO A 187 -4.64 0.45 -10.14
CA PRO A 187 -4.23 1.43 -11.16
C PRO A 187 -3.74 2.76 -10.57
N ALA A 188 -4.19 3.13 -9.37
CA ALA A 188 -3.84 4.38 -8.72
C ALA A 188 -3.62 4.18 -7.21
N GLY A 189 -2.85 5.10 -6.61
CA GLY A 189 -2.73 5.26 -5.17
C GLY A 189 -4.00 5.88 -4.55
N LEU A 190 -3.87 6.34 -3.31
CA LEU A 190 -4.91 7.10 -2.61
C LEU A 190 -4.52 8.58 -2.62
N THR A 191 -5.46 9.46 -2.95
CA THR A 191 -5.27 10.90 -2.79
C THR A 191 -5.19 11.23 -1.30
N ALA A 192 -4.17 11.99 -0.91
CA ALA A 192 -3.96 12.40 0.47
C ALA A 192 -5.00 13.45 0.88
N ALA A 193 -5.46 13.34 2.12
CA ALA A 193 -6.19 14.41 2.79
C ALA A 193 -5.48 14.72 4.12
N ALA A 194 -5.49 15.99 4.55
CA ALA A 194 -4.89 16.40 5.82
C ALA A 194 -5.75 15.88 6.98
N GLN A 195 -5.47 14.66 7.41
CA GLN A 195 -6.19 13.95 8.49
C GLN A 195 -5.38 12.80 9.07
N ALA A 196 -5.88 12.23 10.16
CA ALA A 196 -5.37 11.00 10.74
C ALA A 196 -6.03 9.78 10.08
N TYR A 197 -5.22 8.80 9.67
CA TYR A 197 -5.66 7.51 9.13
C TYR A 197 -5.33 6.41 10.16
N PRO A 198 -6.33 5.79 10.78
CA PRO A 198 -6.10 4.61 11.59
C PRO A 198 -5.52 3.46 10.75
N ILE A 199 -4.48 2.83 11.25
CA ILE A 199 -3.84 1.66 10.62
C ILE A 199 -4.14 0.43 11.48
N THR A 200 -4.71 -0.60 10.86
CA THR A 200 -4.82 -1.94 11.46
C THR A 200 -3.83 -2.87 10.77
N VAL A 201 -3.03 -3.57 11.56
CA VAL A 201 -2.14 -4.62 11.08
C VAL A 201 -2.65 -5.96 11.60
N GLY A 202 -3.02 -6.86 10.70
CA GLY A 202 -3.63 -8.14 11.03
C GLY A 202 -2.64 -9.10 11.70
N ALA A 203 -3.06 -9.72 12.78
CA ALA A 203 -2.32 -10.82 13.40
C ALA A 203 -2.45 -12.11 12.57
N GLY A 204 -1.43 -12.96 12.61
CA GLY A 204 -1.53 -14.32 12.05
C GLY A 204 -2.52 -15.17 12.82
N GLY A 205 -3.19 -16.08 12.10
CA GLY A 205 -4.12 -17.04 12.68
C GLY A 205 -3.39 -18.11 13.51
N ALA A 206 -3.97 -18.53 14.62
CA ALA A 206 -3.42 -19.61 15.43
C ALA A 206 -3.43 -20.93 14.68
N GLY A 207 -2.41 -21.77 14.88
CA GLY A 207 -2.41 -23.15 14.42
C GLY A 207 -3.45 -23.99 15.18
N GLY A 208 -4.10 -24.92 14.48
CA GLY A 208 -5.02 -25.87 15.09
C GLY A 208 -4.29 -26.77 16.08
N SER A 209 -4.88 -27.02 17.23
CA SER A 209 -4.39 -27.96 18.26
C SER A 209 -5.36 -29.11 18.47
N TYR A 210 -4.83 -30.26 18.89
CA TYR A 210 -5.69 -31.36 19.34
C TYR A 210 -6.13 -31.12 20.78
N CYS A 211 -7.40 -30.80 20.97
CA CYS A 211 -8.02 -30.72 22.31
C CYS A 211 -9.37 -31.39 22.29
N LEU A 212 -9.56 -32.47 23.10
CA LEU A 212 -10.87 -33.01 23.37
C LEU A 212 -11.54 -32.22 24.50
N PRO A 213 -12.84 -31.93 24.42
CA PRO A 213 -13.86 -32.37 23.46
C PRO A 213 -14.26 -31.34 22.40
N SER A 214 -13.42 -30.37 22.05
CA SER A 214 -13.80 -29.25 21.19
C SER A 214 -13.45 -29.47 19.70
N PRO A 215 -14.31 -29.01 18.76
CA PRO A 215 -14.09 -29.14 17.31
C PRO A 215 -13.04 -28.21 16.71
N GLN A 216 -12.21 -27.55 17.52
CA GLN A 216 -11.33 -26.44 17.08
C GLN A 216 -9.93 -26.87 16.60
N ASN A 217 -9.83 -27.91 15.78
CA ASN A 217 -8.53 -28.41 15.30
C ASN A 217 -8.13 -27.88 13.91
N CYS A 218 -9.00 -27.10 13.25
CA CYS A 218 -8.63 -26.36 12.05
C CYS A 218 -7.76 -25.16 12.44
N GLY A 219 -6.86 -24.77 11.54
CA GLY A 219 -6.15 -23.53 11.68
C GLY A 219 -7.14 -22.34 11.69
N GLN A 220 -6.82 -21.34 12.47
CA GLN A 220 -7.64 -20.11 12.52
C GLN A 220 -7.33 -19.21 11.34
N GLN A 221 -8.32 -18.46 10.91
CA GLN A 221 -8.13 -17.42 9.91
C GLN A 221 -7.23 -16.31 10.48
N GLY A 222 -6.37 -15.71 9.66
CA GLY A 222 -5.65 -14.49 10.00
C GLY A 222 -6.58 -13.27 10.13
N SER A 223 -6.11 -12.23 10.76
CA SER A 223 -6.86 -10.97 10.89
C SER A 223 -6.62 -10.05 9.70
N ASN A 224 -7.60 -9.17 9.42
CA ASN A 224 -7.50 -8.18 8.35
C ASN A 224 -6.48 -7.09 8.68
N SER A 225 -5.85 -6.53 7.63
CA SER A 225 -5.14 -5.25 7.70
C SER A 225 -5.92 -4.16 6.98
N VAL A 226 -5.87 -2.94 7.52
CA VAL A 226 -6.65 -1.81 6.98
C VAL A 226 -5.79 -0.56 6.92
N PHE A 227 -5.86 0.12 5.78
CA PHE A 227 -5.41 1.50 5.58
C PHE A 227 -6.48 2.28 4.83
N SER A 228 -7.08 3.29 5.45
CA SER A 228 -8.17 4.07 4.86
C SER A 228 -9.31 3.16 4.38
N THR A 229 -9.68 3.23 3.12
CA THR A 229 -10.71 2.40 2.48
C THR A 229 -10.18 1.03 2.01
N ILE A 230 -8.87 0.79 2.12
CA ILE A 230 -8.23 -0.44 1.65
C ILE A 230 -8.24 -1.46 2.79
N THR A 231 -9.02 -2.51 2.62
CA THR A 231 -9.01 -3.68 3.50
C THR A 231 -8.40 -4.87 2.79
N SER A 232 -7.45 -5.51 3.42
CA SER A 232 -6.86 -6.79 3.02
C SER A 232 -7.37 -7.87 3.97
N ALA A 233 -7.92 -8.95 3.43
CA ALA A 233 -8.55 -9.99 4.22
C ALA A 233 -7.52 -10.97 4.78
N GLY A 234 -7.72 -11.44 6.01
CA GLY A 234 -6.89 -12.49 6.62
C GLY A 234 -6.87 -13.77 5.79
N GLY A 235 -5.76 -14.49 5.82
CA GLY A 235 -5.58 -15.78 5.15
C GLY A 235 -6.45 -16.88 5.76
N GLY A 236 -6.97 -17.77 4.94
CA GLY A 236 -7.80 -18.90 5.37
C GLY A 236 -7.01 -19.92 6.19
N GLY A 237 -7.60 -20.46 7.25
CA GLY A 237 -6.99 -21.51 8.04
C GLY A 237 -6.88 -22.85 7.28
N GLY A 238 -5.82 -23.61 7.53
CA GLY A 238 -5.65 -24.95 6.99
C GLY A 238 -6.62 -25.97 7.59
N ALA A 239 -7.02 -26.93 6.79
CA ALA A 239 -7.94 -27.99 7.21
C ALA A 239 -7.28 -28.99 8.18
N ARG A 240 -8.03 -29.44 9.16
CA ARG A 240 -7.74 -30.68 9.90
C ARG A 240 -8.32 -31.88 9.17
N TYR A 241 -8.05 -33.08 9.73
CA TYR A 241 -8.65 -34.35 9.26
C TYR A 241 -10.13 -34.20 8.89
N ASN A 242 -10.48 -34.67 7.69
CA ASN A 242 -11.85 -34.71 7.18
C ASN A 242 -12.57 -33.34 7.17
N GLN A 243 -11.82 -32.24 7.02
CA GLN A 243 -12.36 -30.89 6.93
C GLN A 243 -11.87 -30.16 5.69
N VAL A 244 -12.53 -29.08 5.39
CA VAL A 244 -12.24 -28.17 4.27
C VAL A 244 -11.35 -27.02 4.75
N GLY A 245 -10.40 -26.61 3.93
CA GLY A 245 -9.63 -25.41 4.17
C GLY A 245 -10.49 -24.14 4.23
N GLY A 246 -10.15 -23.22 5.11
CA GLY A 246 -10.84 -21.94 5.27
C GLY A 246 -10.67 -21.01 4.07
N ASN A 247 -11.72 -20.23 3.75
CA ASN A 247 -11.64 -19.16 2.78
C ASN A 247 -10.93 -17.94 3.38
N GLY A 248 -10.33 -17.09 2.54
CA GLY A 248 -9.67 -15.87 3.02
C GLY A 248 -9.07 -15.03 1.91
N GLY A 249 -8.17 -14.13 2.26
CA GLY A 249 -7.36 -13.40 1.28
C GLY A 249 -6.70 -14.36 0.32
N SER A 250 -5.97 -15.36 0.83
CA SER A 250 -5.70 -16.62 0.14
C SER A 250 -6.32 -17.79 0.92
N GLY A 251 -6.72 -18.83 0.23
CA GLY A 251 -7.41 -19.98 0.83
C GLY A 251 -6.47 -20.95 1.55
N GLY A 252 -6.93 -21.58 2.62
CA GLY A 252 -6.21 -22.64 3.32
C GLY A 252 -6.18 -23.94 2.51
N GLY A 253 -5.16 -24.78 2.72
CA GLY A 253 -5.04 -26.11 2.15
C GLY A 253 -6.02 -27.10 2.75
N GLY A 254 -6.44 -28.08 1.95
CA GLY A 254 -7.28 -29.21 2.37
C GLY A 254 -6.50 -30.27 3.15
N SER A 255 -7.21 -31.05 3.96
CA SER A 255 -6.64 -32.19 4.66
C SER A 255 -6.72 -33.47 3.83
N GLN A 256 -6.04 -34.51 4.27
CA GLN A 256 -6.31 -35.88 3.80
C GLN A 256 -7.73 -36.35 4.10
N TYR A 257 -8.20 -37.39 3.42
CA TYR A 257 -9.55 -37.92 3.54
C TYR A 257 -10.65 -36.87 3.39
N PRO A 258 -10.74 -36.21 2.24
CA PRO A 258 -11.83 -35.29 2.02
C PRO A 258 -13.16 -36.04 1.90
N THR A 259 -14.19 -35.56 2.61
CA THR A 259 -15.58 -35.99 2.35
C THR A 259 -16.09 -35.42 1.03
N THR A 260 -15.38 -34.47 0.45
CA THR A 260 -15.74 -33.85 -0.81
C THR A 260 -14.51 -33.80 -1.75
N PRO A 261 -14.72 -33.92 -3.08
CA PRO A 261 -13.62 -33.84 -4.07
C PRO A 261 -12.82 -32.53 -4.03
N ASN A 262 -13.37 -31.51 -3.40
CA ASN A 262 -12.81 -30.16 -3.36
C ASN A 262 -12.76 -29.67 -1.91
N ASN A 263 -11.67 -29.99 -1.22
CA ASN A 263 -11.53 -29.69 0.20
C ASN A 263 -10.59 -28.52 0.52
N LYS A 264 -10.21 -27.72 -0.47
CA LYS A 264 -9.41 -26.51 -0.32
C LYS A 264 -10.27 -25.28 -0.04
N GLY A 265 -9.70 -24.29 0.62
CA GLY A 265 -10.29 -22.95 0.76
C GLY A 265 -10.17 -22.12 -0.51
N THR A 266 -11.14 -21.25 -0.75
CA THR A 266 -11.10 -20.25 -1.82
C THR A 266 -10.27 -19.04 -1.41
N GLY A 267 -9.53 -18.47 -2.35
CA GLY A 267 -8.86 -17.18 -2.20
C GLY A 267 -9.74 -16.01 -2.66
N ASN A 268 -9.22 -14.80 -2.54
CA ASN A 268 -9.91 -13.56 -2.90
C ASN A 268 -11.30 -13.44 -2.26
N THR A 269 -11.39 -13.73 -0.98
CA THR A 269 -12.63 -13.70 -0.21
C THR A 269 -12.51 -12.71 0.96
N PRO A 270 -13.33 -11.65 0.99
CA PRO A 270 -14.28 -11.23 -0.03
C PRO A 270 -13.61 -10.87 -1.37
N PRO A 271 -14.35 -10.95 -2.51
CA PRO A 271 -13.77 -10.67 -3.82
C PRO A 271 -13.43 -9.19 -3.98
N VAL A 272 -12.24 -8.92 -4.52
CA VAL A 272 -11.74 -7.58 -4.85
C VAL A 272 -10.99 -7.61 -6.18
N SER A 273 -10.82 -6.44 -6.80
CA SER A 273 -10.01 -6.27 -8.01
C SER A 273 -8.93 -5.20 -7.77
N PRO A 274 -7.67 -5.47 -8.14
CA PRO A 274 -7.10 -6.78 -8.48
C PRO A 274 -7.28 -7.82 -7.36
N PRO A 275 -7.24 -9.14 -7.68
CA PRO A 275 -7.40 -10.19 -6.68
C PRO A 275 -6.36 -10.12 -5.58
N GLN A 276 -6.77 -10.32 -4.32
CA GLN A 276 -5.89 -10.24 -3.16
C GLN A 276 -5.18 -11.54 -2.80
N GLY A 277 -5.47 -12.64 -3.50
CA GLY A 277 -4.86 -13.94 -3.30
C GLY A 277 -5.57 -15.08 -4.02
N ASN A 278 -5.02 -16.27 -3.92
CA ASN A 278 -5.44 -17.46 -4.67
C ASN A 278 -5.95 -18.59 -3.75
N PRO A 279 -6.66 -19.59 -4.30
CA PRO A 279 -7.12 -20.73 -3.52
C PRO A 279 -5.96 -21.60 -3.00
N GLY A 280 -6.21 -22.37 -1.94
CA GLY A 280 -5.33 -23.43 -1.50
C GLY A 280 -5.33 -24.64 -2.45
N GLY A 281 -4.56 -25.67 -2.11
CA GLY A 281 -4.54 -26.97 -2.76
C GLY A 281 -5.40 -27.99 -2.01
N ASN A 282 -5.90 -28.97 -2.71
CA ASN A 282 -6.60 -30.12 -2.07
C ASN A 282 -5.60 -31.01 -1.32
N GLY A 283 -6.03 -31.62 -0.23
CA GLY A 283 -5.33 -32.74 0.34
C GLY A 283 -5.54 -34.02 -0.52
N ASN A 284 -4.64 -34.98 -0.39
CA ASN A 284 -4.71 -36.27 -1.06
C ASN A 284 -4.97 -37.40 -0.05
N ALA A 285 -5.87 -38.29 -0.39
CA ALA A 285 -6.08 -39.54 0.34
C ALA A 285 -6.17 -40.71 -0.65
N ASN A 286 -5.44 -41.75 -0.37
CA ASN A 286 -5.67 -43.03 -1.01
C ASN A 286 -6.42 -43.94 -0.01
N PRO A 287 -7.72 -44.20 -0.25
CA PRO A 287 -8.50 -45.05 0.66
C PRO A 287 -8.04 -46.51 0.70
N SER A 288 -7.20 -46.94 -0.27
CA SER A 288 -6.81 -48.34 -0.41
C SER A 288 -5.58 -48.73 0.42
N ASP A 289 -4.66 -47.81 0.74
CA ASP A 289 -3.39 -48.15 1.39
C ASP A 289 -3.06 -47.34 2.65
N GLY A 290 -3.73 -46.22 2.88
CA GLY A 290 -3.46 -45.31 4.02
C GLY A 290 -2.06 -44.71 4.08
N THR A 291 -1.19 -45.05 3.13
CA THR A 291 0.25 -44.67 3.13
C THR A 291 0.55 -43.50 2.25
N THR A 292 -0.27 -43.23 1.20
CA THR A 292 -0.02 -42.16 0.21
C THR A 292 -0.72 -40.84 0.55
N ASN A 293 -0.98 -40.58 1.84
CA ASN A 293 -1.74 -39.43 2.29
C ASN A 293 -0.88 -38.19 2.39
N SER A 294 -1.49 -37.01 2.11
CA SER A 294 -0.82 -35.71 2.26
C SER A 294 -1.79 -34.54 2.39
N GLY A 295 -1.37 -33.48 3.08
CA GLY A 295 -2.11 -32.21 3.17
C GLY A 295 -1.89 -31.34 1.94
N GLY A 296 -2.87 -30.52 1.60
CA GLY A 296 -2.77 -29.48 0.54
C GLY A 296 -1.97 -28.28 1.02
N GLY A 297 -1.30 -27.61 0.09
CA GLY A 297 -0.62 -26.32 0.36
C GLY A 297 -1.62 -25.17 0.50
N GLY A 298 -1.30 -24.16 1.30
CA GLY A 298 -2.04 -22.90 1.37
C GLY A 298 -1.86 -22.07 0.11
N GLY A 299 -2.87 -21.29 -0.28
CA GLY A 299 -2.77 -20.33 -1.39
C GLY A 299 -1.82 -19.20 -1.05
N GLY A 300 -1.13 -18.68 -2.03
CA GLY A 300 -0.33 -17.44 -1.95
C GLY A 300 -0.94 -16.34 -2.81
N THR A 301 -0.33 -15.19 -2.79
CA THR A 301 -0.83 -14.04 -3.54
C THR A 301 -0.63 -14.20 -5.05
N ALA A 302 0.53 -14.68 -5.48
CA ALA A 302 0.85 -14.80 -6.90
C ALA A 302 0.44 -16.17 -7.49
N ALA A 303 0.27 -17.20 -6.68
CA ALA A 303 -0.09 -18.54 -7.15
C ALA A 303 -1.01 -19.29 -6.17
N ALA A 304 -1.80 -20.21 -6.70
CA ALA A 304 -2.55 -21.15 -5.89
C ALA A 304 -1.62 -22.14 -5.16
N GLY A 305 -2.10 -22.67 -4.03
CA GLY A 305 -1.46 -23.80 -3.38
C GLY A 305 -1.59 -25.08 -4.22
N SER A 306 -0.56 -25.92 -4.20
CA SER A 306 -0.57 -27.20 -4.91
C SER A 306 -1.37 -28.25 -4.13
N ASN A 307 -1.98 -29.15 -4.84
CA ASN A 307 -2.58 -30.35 -4.22
C ASN A 307 -1.48 -31.19 -3.57
N GLY A 308 -1.84 -31.88 -2.52
CA GLY A 308 -1.03 -32.95 -2.00
C GLY A 308 -0.91 -34.10 -3.04
N ALA A 309 0.23 -34.72 -3.11
CA ALA A 309 0.52 -35.88 -3.95
C ALA A 309 0.93 -37.08 -3.06
N SER A 310 1.18 -38.25 -3.64
CA SER A 310 1.61 -39.44 -2.89
C SER A 310 2.71 -39.08 -1.89
N GLU A 311 2.43 -39.20 -0.61
CA GLU A 311 3.31 -38.92 0.54
C GLU A 311 3.87 -37.50 0.64
N VAL A 312 3.70 -36.66 -0.38
CA VAL A 312 4.29 -35.29 -0.43
C VAL A 312 3.22 -34.24 -0.20
N GLY A 313 3.38 -33.45 0.85
CA GLY A 313 2.51 -32.31 1.15
C GLY A 313 2.56 -31.26 0.04
N GLY A 314 1.41 -30.74 -0.34
CA GLY A 314 1.27 -29.71 -1.38
C GLY A 314 2.15 -28.49 -1.10
N ALA A 315 2.81 -27.97 -2.12
CA ALA A 315 3.57 -26.73 -2.00
C ALA A 315 2.63 -25.55 -1.75
N GLY A 316 3.07 -24.62 -0.92
CA GLY A 316 2.39 -23.33 -0.78
C GLY A 316 2.44 -22.53 -2.08
N GLY A 317 1.41 -21.74 -2.33
CA GLY A 317 1.41 -20.77 -3.44
C GLY A 317 2.40 -19.64 -3.18
N SER A 318 3.12 -19.24 -4.22
CA SER A 318 4.12 -18.15 -4.10
C SER A 318 3.50 -16.82 -3.72
N GLY A 319 4.25 -16.04 -2.96
CA GLY A 319 3.97 -14.65 -2.66
C GLY A 319 4.32 -13.70 -3.80
N ALA A 320 4.03 -12.43 -3.62
CA ALA A 320 4.30 -11.36 -4.58
C ALA A 320 5.54 -10.54 -4.18
N GLY A 321 6.44 -10.34 -5.16
CA GLY A 321 7.69 -9.60 -4.98
C GLY A 321 7.60 -8.14 -5.39
N LEU A 322 8.04 -7.25 -4.52
CA LEU A 322 8.16 -5.81 -4.74
C LEU A 322 9.62 -5.38 -4.76
N PRO A 323 9.98 -4.32 -5.56
CA PRO A 323 11.30 -3.70 -5.46
C PRO A 323 11.60 -3.18 -4.05
N SER A 324 12.87 -3.22 -3.63
CA SER A 324 13.32 -2.71 -2.32
C SER A 324 13.06 -1.21 -2.12
N ALA A 325 12.83 -0.47 -3.20
CA ALA A 325 12.38 0.93 -3.15
C ALA A 325 11.02 1.13 -2.43
N PHE A 326 10.27 0.04 -2.17
CA PHE A 326 9.04 0.06 -1.37
C PHE A 326 9.27 -0.28 0.11
N GLY A 327 10.51 -0.50 0.53
CA GLY A 327 10.90 -0.84 1.88
C GLY A 327 11.76 -2.10 1.95
N SER A 328 12.44 -2.28 3.08
CA SER A 328 13.37 -3.40 3.31
C SER A 328 12.72 -4.63 3.94
N ASN A 329 11.43 -4.54 4.30
CA ASN A 329 10.67 -5.66 4.90
C ASN A 329 10.32 -6.72 3.84
N GLY A 330 9.74 -7.83 4.29
CA GLY A 330 9.45 -8.97 3.43
C GLY A 330 10.61 -9.94 3.27
N GLU A 331 10.34 -11.12 2.73
CA GLU A 331 11.35 -12.16 2.49
C GLU A 331 12.25 -11.78 1.31
N PRO A 332 13.59 -11.68 1.51
CA PRO A 332 14.48 -11.27 0.44
C PRO A 332 14.68 -12.39 -0.59
N CYS A 333 14.58 -12.03 -1.87
CA CYS A 333 14.97 -12.89 -2.98
C CYS A 333 15.44 -12.02 -4.17
N GLY A 334 16.73 -12.03 -4.44
CA GLY A 334 17.35 -11.14 -5.40
C GLY A 334 17.11 -9.67 -5.05
N SER A 335 16.67 -8.88 -6.03
CA SER A 335 16.37 -7.46 -5.86
C SER A 335 14.97 -7.17 -5.28
N PHE A 336 14.21 -8.21 -4.92
CA PHE A 336 12.83 -8.08 -4.50
C PHE A 336 12.62 -8.48 -3.04
N ARG A 337 11.53 -7.98 -2.48
CA ARG A 337 10.98 -8.35 -1.18
C ARG A 337 9.62 -9.01 -1.38
N TYR A 338 9.49 -10.27 -0.97
CA TYR A 338 8.29 -11.07 -1.18
C TYR A 338 7.41 -11.07 0.06
N TYR A 339 6.09 -11.07 -0.19
CA TYR A 339 5.04 -11.05 0.83
C TYR A 339 3.96 -12.06 0.47
N ALA A 340 3.20 -12.50 1.46
CA ALA A 340 2.01 -13.30 1.32
C ALA A 340 2.21 -14.61 0.56
N GLY A 341 3.20 -15.40 0.98
CA GLY A 341 3.41 -16.80 0.56
C GLY A 341 2.58 -17.78 1.39
N GLY A 342 2.02 -18.80 0.75
CA GLY A 342 1.26 -19.86 1.41
C GLY A 342 2.15 -20.85 2.18
N GLY A 343 1.60 -21.46 3.24
CA GLY A 343 2.27 -22.53 3.96
C GLY A 343 2.31 -23.83 3.16
N ARG A 344 3.23 -24.72 3.47
CA ARG A 344 3.32 -26.04 2.89
C ARG A 344 2.49 -27.06 3.67
N GLY A 345 1.79 -27.96 2.99
CA GLY A 345 0.99 -29.04 3.58
C GLY A 345 1.80 -30.08 4.35
N GLY A 346 1.17 -30.78 5.29
CA GLY A 346 1.79 -31.90 6.02
C GLY A 346 2.14 -33.05 5.10
N ASN A 347 3.27 -33.74 5.34
CA ASN A 347 3.95 -34.67 4.45
C ASN A 347 4.16 -36.02 5.14
N ASN A 348 3.79 -37.13 4.49
CA ASN A 348 3.97 -38.48 5.06
C ASN A 348 5.35 -39.11 4.79
N SER A 349 6.17 -38.53 3.93
CA SER A 349 7.52 -39.04 3.71
C SER A 349 8.43 -38.75 4.91
N SER A 350 9.43 -39.63 5.13
CA SER A 350 10.44 -39.47 6.17
C SER A 350 11.45 -38.36 5.91
N ALA A 351 11.27 -37.60 4.83
CA ALA A 351 12.14 -36.50 4.45
C ALA A 351 12.07 -35.32 5.44
N SER A 352 13.13 -34.55 5.49
CA SER A 352 13.24 -33.30 6.24
C SER A 352 12.05 -32.38 5.94
N PRO A 353 11.75 -31.41 6.82
CA PRO A 353 10.72 -30.42 6.58
C PRO A 353 10.87 -29.80 5.19
N LEU A 354 9.78 -29.77 4.46
CA LEU A 354 9.76 -29.16 3.13
C LEU A 354 9.45 -27.65 3.25
N ALA A 355 10.19 -26.83 2.54
CA ALA A 355 10.10 -25.39 2.61
C ALA A 355 8.69 -24.89 2.26
N GLY A 356 8.21 -23.87 2.97
CA GLY A 356 7.07 -23.05 2.61
C GLY A 356 7.33 -22.22 1.36
N ALA A 357 6.31 -21.56 0.85
CA ALA A 357 6.46 -20.72 -0.32
C ALA A 357 7.18 -19.42 0.01
N ILE A 358 7.90 -18.88 -0.98
CA ILE A 358 8.51 -17.54 -0.90
C ILE A 358 7.44 -16.48 -0.57
N GLY A 359 7.79 -15.53 0.27
CA GLY A 359 6.85 -14.55 0.82
C GLY A 359 6.42 -14.89 2.24
N GLY A 360 7.23 -15.68 2.94
CA GLY A 360 7.10 -16.00 4.35
C GLY A 360 6.23 -17.20 4.69
N GLY A 361 5.99 -18.10 3.74
CA GLY A 361 5.23 -19.34 3.99
C GLY A 361 5.94 -20.27 4.98
N GLY A 362 5.19 -20.87 5.92
CA GLY A 362 5.71 -21.81 6.91
C GLY A 362 6.03 -23.18 6.31
N ASN A 363 7.09 -23.81 6.81
CA ASN A 363 7.53 -25.14 6.38
C ASN A 363 6.56 -26.24 6.80
N GLY A 364 6.27 -27.19 5.91
CA GLY A 364 5.48 -28.37 6.22
C GLY A 364 6.30 -29.41 6.97
N MET A 365 5.69 -30.08 7.93
CA MET A 365 6.33 -31.13 8.70
C MET A 365 6.31 -32.49 7.96
N GLY A 366 7.43 -33.25 8.02
CA GLY A 366 7.55 -34.61 7.54
C GLY A 366 7.35 -35.65 8.63
N ASN A 367 6.92 -36.87 8.23
CA ASN A 367 6.76 -38.04 9.13
C ASN A 367 8.14 -38.53 9.56
N GLY A 368 8.38 -38.66 10.85
CA GLY A 368 9.68 -39.05 11.44
C GLY A 368 10.60 -37.86 11.77
N GLY A 369 10.24 -36.65 11.41
CA GLY A 369 10.96 -35.43 11.80
C GLY A 369 10.69 -35.04 13.24
N THR A 370 11.74 -34.73 14.00
CA THR A 370 11.67 -34.13 15.34
C THR A 370 11.36 -32.61 15.26
N GLN A 371 11.40 -32.04 14.08
CA GLN A 371 11.16 -30.61 13.87
C GLN A 371 9.66 -30.29 13.80
N ALA A 372 9.28 -29.23 14.47
CA ALA A 372 7.94 -28.68 14.38
C ALA A 372 7.68 -28.09 12.97
N CYS A 373 6.40 -28.03 12.57
CA CYS A 373 6.02 -27.24 11.39
C CYS A 373 6.42 -25.77 11.57
N GLY A 374 6.82 -25.13 10.47
CA GLY A 374 7.24 -23.73 10.51
C GLY A 374 6.04 -22.79 10.68
N PRO A 375 6.16 -21.74 11.50
CA PRO A 375 5.23 -20.62 11.44
C PRO A 375 5.39 -19.87 10.11
N GLY A 376 4.37 -19.15 9.71
CA GLY A 376 4.52 -18.06 8.73
C GLY A 376 5.41 -16.97 9.28
N VAL A 377 6.22 -16.37 8.42
CA VAL A 377 7.16 -15.30 8.83
C VAL A 377 6.37 -14.05 9.21
N ALA A 378 6.72 -13.47 10.35
CA ALA A 378 6.10 -12.22 10.81
C ALA A 378 6.32 -11.06 9.83
N ASN A 379 5.34 -10.16 9.73
CA ASN A 379 5.36 -8.98 8.87
C ASN A 379 5.45 -9.31 7.36
N THR A 380 5.01 -10.50 6.99
CA THR A 380 4.91 -10.92 5.59
C THR A 380 3.50 -11.36 5.20
N GLY A 381 2.65 -11.68 6.17
CA GLY A 381 1.35 -12.31 5.92
C GLY A 381 1.44 -13.76 5.46
N GLY A 382 2.56 -14.45 5.72
CA GLY A 382 2.76 -15.84 5.32
C GLY A 382 1.84 -16.82 6.04
N GLY A 383 1.35 -17.86 5.34
CA GLY A 383 0.52 -18.94 5.92
C GLY A 383 1.36 -19.90 6.76
N GLY A 384 0.78 -20.52 7.80
CA GLY A 384 1.44 -21.53 8.64
C GLY A 384 1.61 -22.88 7.95
N GLY A 385 2.67 -23.61 8.27
CA GLY A 385 2.96 -24.94 7.72
C GLY A 385 2.14 -26.06 8.36
N GLY A 386 1.70 -27.02 7.54
CA GLY A 386 0.93 -28.19 7.96
C GLY A 386 1.76 -29.21 8.74
N VAL A 387 1.08 -30.02 9.53
CA VAL A 387 1.66 -31.04 10.38
C VAL A 387 1.27 -32.46 9.96
N VAL A 388 2.04 -33.43 10.43
CA VAL A 388 1.76 -34.83 10.36
C VAL A 388 1.76 -35.42 11.78
N SER A 389 0.82 -36.28 12.11
CA SER A 389 0.89 -37.12 13.31
C SER A 389 1.36 -38.50 12.94
N SER A 390 2.24 -39.09 13.77
CA SER A 390 2.61 -40.50 13.72
C SER A 390 2.34 -41.11 15.07
N PRO A 391 1.64 -42.27 15.14
CA PRO A 391 1.35 -42.93 16.40
C PRO A 391 2.60 -43.27 17.21
N SER A 392 3.72 -43.48 16.52
CA SER A 392 4.99 -43.92 17.13
C SER A 392 5.84 -42.82 17.71
N THR A 393 5.67 -41.54 17.25
CA THR A 393 6.61 -40.49 17.61
C THR A 393 5.98 -39.30 18.33
N SER A 394 4.73 -38.96 18.06
CA SER A 394 3.99 -37.90 18.78
C SER A 394 2.55 -37.82 18.29
N PRO A 395 1.57 -38.16 19.12
CA PRO A 395 0.17 -38.28 18.67
C PRO A 395 -0.53 -36.94 18.43
N ASN A 396 -0.12 -35.89 19.08
CA ASN A 396 -0.82 -34.62 19.07
C ASN A 396 0.12 -33.49 18.66
N LYS A 397 -0.09 -32.86 17.50
CA LYS A 397 0.71 -31.76 17.03
C LYS A 397 -0.14 -30.55 16.67
N THR A 398 0.36 -29.40 17.03
CA THR A 398 -0.22 -28.11 16.68
C THR A 398 0.29 -27.65 15.31
N GLY A 399 -0.61 -27.20 14.44
CA GLY A 399 -0.27 -26.60 13.16
C GLY A 399 0.55 -25.32 13.33
N GLY A 400 1.32 -24.96 12.33
CA GLY A 400 2.06 -23.71 12.30
C GLY A 400 1.12 -22.51 12.39
N VAL A 401 1.49 -21.51 13.18
CA VAL A 401 0.76 -20.23 13.23
C VAL A 401 1.01 -19.44 11.95
N GLY A 402 0.06 -18.61 11.52
CA GLY A 402 0.27 -17.66 10.43
C GLY A 402 1.19 -16.50 10.83
N GLY A 403 1.88 -15.89 9.87
CA GLY A 403 2.65 -14.69 10.08
C GLY A 403 1.76 -13.44 10.16
N SER A 404 2.13 -12.46 10.95
CA SER A 404 1.45 -11.16 10.97
C SER A 404 1.55 -10.45 9.61
N GLY A 405 0.58 -9.58 9.33
CA GLY A 405 0.58 -8.67 8.19
C GLY A 405 1.53 -7.49 8.36
N ILE A 406 1.47 -6.57 7.41
CA ILE A 406 2.23 -5.32 7.37
C ILE A 406 1.46 -4.28 6.57
N VAL A 407 1.60 -2.99 6.92
CA VAL A 407 1.15 -1.87 6.11
C VAL A 407 2.33 -0.96 5.82
N ILE A 408 2.54 -0.65 4.54
CA ILE A 408 3.58 0.28 4.09
C ILE A 408 2.92 1.36 3.25
N ILE A 409 3.23 2.63 3.55
CA ILE A 409 2.75 3.81 2.84
C ILE A 409 3.97 4.54 2.29
N ARG A 410 3.95 4.87 1.00
CA ARG A 410 5.04 5.55 0.31
C ARG A 410 4.48 6.76 -0.45
N TYR A 411 5.16 7.89 -0.39
CA TYR A 411 4.79 9.09 -1.14
C TYR A 411 6.01 9.94 -1.45
N LYS A 412 5.92 10.72 -2.53
CA LYS A 412 6.95 11.69 -2.90
C LYS A 412 6.88 12.88 -1.94
N PHE A 413 8.03 13.30 -1.38
CA PHE A 413 8.11 14.38 -0.37
C PHE A 413 9.05 15.51 -0.77
N GLN A 414 9.71 15.40 -1.91
CA GLN A 414 10.61 16.40 -2.52
C GLN A 414 10.82 16.09 -4.01
N ASN A 415 11.47 17.01 -4.72
CA ASN A 415 12.00 16.81 -6.08
C ASN A 415 13.50 16.61 -6.03
#